data_b2a56fdfe6a5a91b4084cc1273d090fb
#
_entry.id   b2a56fdfe6a5a91b4084cc1273d090fb
#
_cell.length_a   1.000
_cell.length_b   1.000
_cell.length_c   1.000
_cell.angle_alpha   90.00
_cell.angle_beta   90.00
_cell.angle_gamma   90.00
#
_symmetry.space_group_name_H-M   'P 1'
#
loop_
_entity.id
_entity.type
_entity.pdbx_description
1 polymer ?
#
loop_
_entity_poly.entity_id
_entity_poly.type
_entity_poly.pdbx_seq_one_letter_code
_entity_poly.pdbx_strand_id
1 'polypeptide(L)'
;MKVTIIGSGHVAEAFAVALHANNVEVVQVVARNRERGEALAEMAEARYCAIDSPLDRADLYLIAVSDRAVAEVAASLQLPEGGIVAHTAGCGLLEWLPQSHRRAVIYPFQTFSSGRKVDFRQIPIFIEAEEPTTHDEAAGFASLLSDSIYDADAEVRRHIHLAGVFASNFSNHMYACATAILDRVGLPFSTIAPVIGETAAKAIASGDPKSVQTGPAVRGDVATRERHTTLLGDDPMTEIYNKISDNIWQTKISKR
;
A
#
# COMPACT_ATOMS: atom_id res chain seq x y z
N MET A 1 -19.27 4.03 -16.39
CA MET A 1 -19.20 3.23 -15.15
C MET A 1 -19.44 4.15 -13.98
N LYS A 2 -20.29 3.75 -13.06
CA LYS A 2 -20.63 4.48 -11.84
C LYS A 2 -20.01 3.79 -10.64
N VAL A 3 -19.34 4.54 -9.77
CA VAL A 3 -18.63 4.02 -8.61
C VAL A 3 -19.18 4.64 -7.32
N THR A 4 -19.38 3.82 -6.30
CA THR A 4 -19.58 4.28 -4.92
C THR A 4 -18.33 3.95 -4.12
N ILE A 5 -17.72 4.96 -3.48
CA ILE A 5 -16.56 4.77 -2.59
C ILE A 5 -17.05 4.66 -1.16
N ILE A 6 -16.69 3.56 -0.47
CA ILE A 6 -17.02 3.33 0.94
C ILE A 6 -15.71 3.45 1.76
N GLY A 7 -15.59 4.52 2.52
CA GLY A 7 -14.40 4.90 3.27
C GLY A 7 -13.97 6.33 2.99
N SER A 8 -13.16 6.90 3.88
CA SER A 8 -12.56 8.25 3.73
C SER A 8 -11.11 8.27 4.21
N GLY A 9 -10.41 7.14 4.06
CA GLY A 9 -8.97 7.00 4.31
C GLY A 9 -8.13 7.37 3.09
N HIS A 10 -6.80 7.28 3.23
CA HIS A 10 -5.86 7.66 2.16
C HIS A 10 -6.05 6.87 0.86
N VAL A 11 -6.42 5.59 0.95
CA VAL A 11 -6.73 4.77 -0.24
C VAL A 11 -7.98 5.28 -0.94
N ALA A 12 -9.04 5.60 -0.18
CA ALA A 12 -10.27 6.17 -0.72
C ALA A 12 -10.01 7.53 -1.39
N GLU A 13 -9.21 8.40 -0.74
CA GLU A 13 -8.77 9.69 -1.29
C GLU A 13 -8.02 9.51 -2.61
N ALA A 14 -7.07 8.58 -2.65
CA ALA A 14 -6.29 8.32 -3.85
C ALA A 14 -7.16 7.80 -5.02
N PHE A 15 -8.11 6.90 -4.74
CA PHE A 15 -9.08 6.45 -5.75
C PHE A 15 -9.98 7.58 -6.22
N ALA A 16 -10.52 8.40 -5.31
CA ALA A 16 -11.39 9.51 -5.69
C ALA A 16 -10.69 10.48 -6.65
N VAL A 17 -9.44 10.86 -6.34
CA VAL A 17 -8.60 11.71 -7.21
C VAL A 17 -8.36 11.05 -8.57
N ALA A 18 -8.01 9.75 -8.57
CA ALA A 18 -7.72 9.04 -9.81
C ALA A 18 -8.97 8.85 -10.68
N LEU A 19 -10.12 8.53 -10.08
CA LEU A 19 -11.38 8.37 -10.78
C LEU A 19 -11.85 9.69 -11.41
N HIS A 20 -11.81 10.78 -10.65
CA HIS A 20 -12.14 12.11 -11.15
C HIS A 20 -11.23 12.51 -12.32
N ALA A 21 -9.92 12.31 -12.20
CA ALA A 21 -8.95 12.62 -13.26
C ALA A 21 -9.14 11.80 -14.55
N ASN A 22 -9.76 10.62 -14.47
CA ASN A 22 -10.07 9.76 -15.61
C ASN A 22 -11.55 9.84 -16.05
N ASN A 23 -12.30 10.85 -15.60
CA ASN A 23 -13.72 11.07 -15.92
C ASN A 23 -14.62 9.86 -15.60
N VAL A 24 -14.32 9.13 -14.55
CA VAL A 24 -15.17 8.07 -14.00
C VAL A 24 -16.11 8.67 -12.97
N GLU A 25 -17.42 8.48 -13.17
CA GLU A 25 -18.45 9.04 -12.29
C GLU A 25 -18.42 8.39 -10.90
N VAL A 26 -18.10 9.17 -9.86
CA VAL A 26 -18.30 8.76 -8.47
C VAL A 26 -19.67 9.27 -8.02
N VAL A 27 -20.64 8.38 -7.80
CA VAL A 27 -22.01 8.77 -7.44
C VAL A 27 -22.16 9.10 -5.95
N GLN A 28 -21.43 8.36 -5.10
CA GLN A 28 -21.47 8.54 -3.65
C GLN A 28 -20.11 8.28 -3.00
N VAL A 29 -19.84 9.05 -1.95
CA VAL A 29 -18.83 8.76 -0.93
C VAL A 29 -19.53 8.46 0.38
N VAL A 30 -19.33 7.26 0.90
CA VAL A 30 -19.96 6.75 2.11
C VAL A 30 -18.94 6.65 3.23
N ALA A 31 -19.10 7.39 4.32
CA ALA A 31 -18.12 7.38 5.40
C ALA A 31 -18.75 7.65 6.77
N ARG A 32 -18.10 7.08 7.82
CA ARG A 32 -18.46 7.34 9.23
C ARG A 32 -18.01 8.73 9.69
N ASN A 33 -16.82 9.16 9.25
CA ASN A 33 -16.32 10.49 9.56
C ASN A 33 -16.89 11.48 8.54
N ARG A 34 -17.81 12.34 9.01
CA ARG A 34 -18.55 13.28 8.16
C ARG A 34 -17.62 14.29 7.48
N GLU A 35 -16.75 14.93 8.24
CA GLU A 35 -15.85 15.96 7.72
C GLU A 35 -14.94 15.43 6.59
N ARG A 36 -14.30 14.26 6.81
CA ARG A 36 -13.48 13.63 5.77
C ARG A 36 -14.31 13.12 4.59
N GLY A 37 -15.51 12.60 4.88
CA GLY A 37 -16.41 12.11 3.84
C GLY A 37 -16.91 13.22 2.94
N GLU A 38 -17.30 14.37 3.50
CA GLU A 38 -17.73 15.55 2.75
C GLU A 38 -16.58 16.12 1.90
N ALA A 39 -15.38 16.27 2.48
CA ALA A 39 -14.20 16.72 1.74
C ALA A 39 -13.84 15.79 0.57
N LEU A 40 -13.97 14.48 0.77
CA LEU A 40 -13.72 13.49 -0.27
C LEU A 40 -14.81 13.51 -1.37
N ALA A 41 -16.06 13.70 -0.97
CA ALA A 41 -17.18 13.81 -1.89
C ALA A 41 -17.07 15.08 -2.76
N GLU A 42 -16.68 16.22 -2.18
CA GLU A 42 -16.38 17.45 -2.92
C GLU A 42 -15.26 17.23 -3.95
N MET A 43 -14.17 16.57 -3.54
CA MET A 43 -13.02 16.26 -4.42
C MET A 43 -13.42 15.35 -5.59
N ALA A 44 -14.35 14.44 -5.38
CA ALA A 44 -14.83 13.49 -6.38
C ALA A 44 -16.05 13.98 -7.16
N GLU A 45 -16.53 15.20 -6.90
CA GLU A 45 -17.80 15.76 -7.41
C GLU A 45 -19.00 14.82 -7.15
N ALA A 46 -19.01 14.18 -5.97
CA ALA A 46 -19.95 13.14 -5.58
C ALA A 46 -20.82 13.57 -4.40
N ARG A 47 -21.89 12.80 -4.12
CA ARG A 47 -22.72 13.02 -2.94
C ARG A 47 -22.12 12.33 -1.72
N TYR A 48 -21.95 13.05 -0.61
CA TYR A 48 -21.65 12.43 0.68
C TYR A 48 -22.86 11.71 1.27
N CYS A 49 -22.63 10.54 1.87
CA CYS A 49 -23.64 9.79 2.63
C CYS A 49 -23.02 9.24 3.92
N ALA A 50 -23.80 9.19 4.99
CA ALA A 50 -23.43 8.47 6.19
C ALA A 50 -23.48 6.94 5.95
N ILE A 51 -22.76 6.16 6.76
CA ILE A 51 -22.58 4.71 6.56
C ILE A 51 -23.89 3.91 6.62
N ASP A 52 -24.88 4.43 7.32
CA ASP A 52 -26.22 3.86 7.50
C ASP A 52 -27.25 4.35 6.47
N SER A 53 -26.83 5.22 5.56
CA SER A 53 -27.72 5.76 4.52
C SER A 53 -27.93 4.76 3.40
N PRO A 54 -29.08 4.81 2.71
CA PRO A 54 -29.31 4.02 1.48
C PRO A 54 -28.26 4.33 0.41
N LEU A 55 -27.81 3.28 -0.26
CA LEU A 55 -26.87 3.41 -1.37
C LEU A 55 -27.63 3.53 -2.71
N ASP A 56 -27.12 4.40 -3.58
CA ASP A 56 -27.60 4.49 -4.96
C ASP A 56 -27.05 3.31 -5.78
N ARG A 57 -27.71 2.96 -6.87
CA ARG A 57 -27.22 1.95 -7.80
C ARG A 57 -25.92 2.42 -8.44
N ALA A 58 -24.89 1.59 -8.36
CA ALA A 58 -23.59 1.76 -8.98
C ALA A 58 -23.14 0.45 -9.65
N ASP A 59 -22.21 0.57 -10.59
CA ASP A 59 -21.58 -0.59 -11.23
C ASP A 59 -20.53 -1.23 -10.29
N LEU A 60 -19.92 -0.41 -9.43
CA LEU A 60 -18.89 -0.83 -8.47
C LEU A 60 -19.10 -0.14 -7.11
N TYR A 61 -19.12 -0.94 -6.06
CA TYR A 61 -19.06 -0.51 -4.65
C TYR A 61 -17.66 -0.82 -4.10
N LEU A 62 -16.81 0.19 -4.01
CA LEU A 62 -15.40 0.06 -3.64
C LEU A 62 -15.20 0.33 -2.13
N ILE A 63 -15.00 -0.71 -1.34
CA ILE A 63 -14.77 -0.65 0.11
C ILE A 63 -13.27 -0.37 0.35
N ALA A 64 -12.95 0.89 0.66
CA ALA A 64 -11.61 1.41 0.91
C ALA A 64 -11.47 1.87 2.37
N VAL A 65 -11.70 0.95 3.30
CA VAL A 65 -11.53 1.13 4.74
C VAL A 65 -10.30 0.35 5.23
N SER A 66 -9.94 0.44 6.52
CA SER A 66 -8.86 -0.38 7.08
C SER A 66 -9.19 -1.88 6.98
N ASP A 67 -8.20 -2.74 6.74
CA ASP A 67 -8.37 -4.18 6.52
C ASP A 67 -9.25 -4.83 7.59
N ARG A 68 -9.02 -4.49 8.87
CA ARG A 68 -9.81 -4.99 10.01
C ARG A 68 -11.31 -4.62 9.99
N ALA A 69 -11.68 -3.59 9.23
CA ALA A 69 -13.05 -3.09 9.17
C ALA A 69 -13.81 -3.56 7.93
N VAL A 70 -13.14 -4.17 6.94
CA VAL A 70 -13.77 -4.55 5.66
C VAL A 70 -14.98 -5.46 5.88
N ALA A 71 -14.81 -6.55 6.61
CA ALA A 71 -15.89 -7.53 6.82
C ALA A 71 -17.10 -6.93 7.56
N GLU A 72 -16.85 -6.15 8.63
CA GLU A 72 -17.89 -5.47 9.40
C GLU A 72 -18.65 -4.47 8.54
N VAL A 73 -17.92 -3.63 7.80
CA VAL A 73 -18.51 -2.63 6.92
C VAL A 73 -19.31 -3.30 5.81
N ALA A 74 -18.73 -4.30 5.12
CA ALA A 74 -19.43 -5.01 4.06
C ALA A 74 -20.74 -5.65 4.51
N ALA A 75 -20.76 -6.21 5.74
CA ALA A 75 -21.96 -6.83 6.31
C ALA A 75 -23.03 -5.80 6.76
N SER A 76 -22.64 -4.57 7.04
CA SER A 76 -23.57 -3.51 7.51
C SER A 76 -24.24 -2.74 6.37
N LEU A 77 -23.71 -2.82 5.14
CA LEU A 77 -24.22 -2.05 4.02
C LEU A 77 -25.47 -2.69 3.40
N GLN A 78 -26.46 -1.86 3.07
CA GLN A 78 -27.59 -2.25 2.24
C GLN A 78 -27.24 -2.02 0.77
N LEU A 79 -26.52 -2.98 0.19
CA LEU A 79 -26.01 -2.89 -1.17
C LEU A 79 -27.12 -3.18 -2.20
N PRO A 80 -27.35 -2.30 -3.19
CA PRO A 80 -28.24 -2.58 -4.31
C PRO A 80 -27.73 -3.75 -5.16
N GLU A 81 -28.66 -4.51 -5.74
CA GLU A 81 -28.32 -5.63 -6.64
C GLU A 81 -27.66 -5.15 -7.94
N GLY A 82 -26.83 -6.02 -8.53
CA GLY A 82 -26.31 -5.90 -9.90
C GLY A 82 -24.90 -5.31 -10.00
N GLY A 83 -24.41 -4.56 -9.01
CA GLY A 83 -23.04 -4.04 -9.00
C GLY A 83 -22.03 -5.05 -8.46
N ILE A 84 -20.75 -4.80 -8.76
CA ILE A 84 -19.62 -5.51 -8.14
C ILE A 84 -19.35 -4.89 -6.77
N VAL A 85 -19.18 -5.73 -5.75
CA VAL A 85 -18.69 -5.31 -4.44
C VAL A 85 -17.22 -5.67 -4.35
N ALA A 86 -16.35 -4.67 -4.15
CA ALA A 86 -14.93 -4.91 -4.07
C ALA A 86 -14.31 -4.26 -2.84
N HIS A 87 -13.23 -4.85 -2.32
CA HIS A 87 -12.39 -4.20 -1.31
C HIS A 87 -10.96 -3.98 -1.81
N THR A 88 -10.22 -3.09 -1.12
CA THR A 88 -8.85 -2.70 -1.49
C THR A 88 -7.78 -3.24 -0.54
N ALA A 89 -8.13 -4.16 0.37
CA ALA A 89 -7.25 -4.68 1.40
C ALA A 89 -6.27 -5.74 0.86
N GLY A 90 -4.96 -5.52 1.05
CA GLY A 90 -3.94 -6.44 0.56
C GLY A 90 -3.97 -7.81 1.23
N CYS A 91 -4.26 -7.87 2.54
CA CYS A 91 -4.40 -9.13 3.28
C CYS A 91 -5.86 -9.59 3.41
N GLY A 92 -6.82 -8.88 2.79
CA GLY A 92 -8.23 -9.17 2.85
C GLY A 92 -8.60 -10.43 2.06
N LEU A 93 -9.66 -11.11 2.52
CA LEU A 93 -10.21 -12.29 1.86
C LEU A 93 -11.46 -11.91 1.06
N LEU A 94 -11.65 -12.55 -0.09
CA LEU A 94 -12.85 -12.38 -0.92
C LEU A 94 -14.12 -12.72 -0.14
N GLU A 95 -14.05 -13.68 0.77
CA GLU A 95 -15.12 -14.14 1.64
C GLU A 95 -15.59 -13.09 2.67
N TRP A 96 -14.86 -12.01 2.86
CA TRP A 96 -15.31 -10.88 3.70
C TRP A 96 -16.46 -10.09 3.06
N LEU A 97 -16.66 -10.28 1.76
CA LEU A 97 -17.72 -9.65 1.00
C LEU A 97 -18.98 -10.52 0.94
N PRO A 98 -20.20 -9.93 0.85
CA PRO A 98 -21.44 -10.66 0.88
C PRO A 98 -21.60 -11.59 -0.34
N GLN A 99 -21.90 -12.88 -0.10
CA GLN A 99 -22.06 -13.91 -1.14
C GLN A 99 -23.25 -13.66 -2.10
N SER A 100 -24.18 -12.82 -1.71
CA SER A 100 -25.33 -12.43 -2.56
C SER A 100 -24.96 -11.48 -3.70
N HIS A 101 -23.70 -11.03 -3.77
CA HIS A 101 -23.21 -10.07 -4.75
C HIS A 101 -22.02 -10.63 -5.53
N ARG A 102 -21.77 -10.04 -6.68
CA ARG A 102 -20.54 -10.24 -7.46
C ARG A 102 -19.37 -9.64 -6.69
N ARG A 103 -18.34 -10.43 -6.38
CA ARG A 103 -17.28 -10.07 -5.45
C ARG A 103 -15.94 -9.93 -6.16
N ALA A 104 -15.18 -8.91 -5.78
CA ALA A 104 -13.80 -8.73 -6.26
C ALA A 104 -12.89 -8.15 -5.18
N VAL A 105 -11.59 -8.31 -5.38
CA VAL A 105 -10.55 -7.54 -4.70
C VAL A 105 -9.86 -6.69 -5.76
N ILE A 106 -9.68 -5.40 -5.48
CA ILE A 106 -8.98 -4.44 -6.32
C ILE A 106 -7.91 -3.79 -5.44
N TYR A 107 -6.73 -4.42 -5.38
CA TYR A 107 -5.67 -4.02 -4.46
C TYR A 107 -4.60 -3.18 -5.15
N PRO A 108 -4.55 -1.85 -4.94
CA PRO A 108 -3.48 -1.01 -5.43
C PRO A 108 -2.24 -1.16 -4.54
N PHE A 109 -1.13 -1.58 -5.11
CA PHE A 109 0.12 -1.80 -4.36
C PHE A 109 0.95 -0.52 -4.30
N GLN A 110 0.62 0.33 -3.33
CA GLN A 110 1.32 1.58 -3.09
C GLN A 110 1.17 2.01 -1.62
N THR A 111 2.06 2.91 -1.17
CA THR A 111 1.90 3.65 0.08
C THR A 111 1.15 4.95 -0.19
N PHE A 112 -0.01 5.09 0.45
CA PHE A 112 -0.82 6.29 0.32
C PHE A 112 -0.70 7.16 1.57
N SER A 113 -0.51 8.47 1.37
CA SER A 113 -0.45 9.48 2.44
C SER A 113 -1.33 10.66 2.07
N SER A 114 -1.99 11.27 3.07
CA SER A 114 -2.86 12.42 2.83
C SER A 114 -2.11 13.56 2.15
N GLY A 115 -2.76 14.21 1.18
CA GLY A 115 -2.21 15.35 0.44
C GLY A 115 -1.05 15.03 -0.52
N ARG A 116 -0.61 13.76 -0.61
CA ARG A 116 0.41 13.37 -1.57
C ARG A 116 -0.23 12.78 -2.83
N LYS A 117 -0.10 13.48 -3.95
CA LYS A 117 -0.54 12.96 -5.25
C LYS A 117 0.38 11.83 -5.69
N VAL A 118 -0.21 10.70 -6.06
CA VAL A 118 0.47 9.56 -6.67
C VAL A 118 -0.02 9.41 -8.11
N ASP A 119 0.88 9.03 -9.00
CA ASP A 119 0.51 8.70 -10.38
C ASP A 119 -0.04 7.27 -10.42
N PHE A 120 -1.36 7.13 -10.50
CA PHE A 120 -2.03 5.83 -10.53
C PHE A 120 -1.61 4.99 -11.74
N ARG A 121 -1.20 5.61 -12.86
CA ARG A 121 -0.72 4.87 -14.05
C ARG A 121 0.44 3.94 -13.74
N GLN A 122 1.28 4.31 -12.77
CA GLN A 122 2.44 3.53 -12.36
C GLN A 122 2.18 2.55 -11.20
N ILE A 123 0.97 2.54 -10.63
CA ILE A 123 0.65 1.69 -9.47
C ILE A 123 0.20 0.31 -9.96
N PRO A 124 0.90 -0.78 -9.60
CA PRO A 124 0.39 -2.12 -9.84
C PRO A 124 -0.93 -2.32 -9.10
N ILE A 125 -1.96 -2.82 -9.80
CA ILE A 125 -3.24 -3.19 -9.21
C ILE A 125 -3.41 -4.70 -9.34
N PHE A 126 -3.69 -5.35 -8.23
CA PHE A 126 -3.90 -6.80 -8.15
C PHE A 126 -5.39 -7.11 -8.04
N ILE A 127 -5.87 -8.01 -8.88
CA ILE A 127 -7.28 -8.38 -9.01
C ILE A 127 -7.49 -9.83 -8.57
N GLU A 128 -8.54 -10.05 -7.79
CA GLU A 128 -9.16 -11.34 -7.54
C GLU A 128 -10.67 -11.21 -7.70
N ALA A 129 -11.32 -12.20 -8.31
CA ALA A 129 -12.77 -12.31 -8.33
C ALA A 129 -13.16 -13.78 -8.39
N GLU A 130 -14.41 -14.08 -7.98
CA GLU A 130 -14.91 -15.45 -7.95
C GLU A 130 -15.26 -15.95 -9.36
N GLU A 131 -15.80 -15.07 -10.20
CA GLU A 131 -16.29 -15.41 -11.53
C GLU A 131 -15.47 -14.69 -12.62
N PRO A 132 -15.18 -15.35 -13.75
CA PRO A 132 -14.43 -14.75 -14.85
C PRO A 132 -15.00 -13.43 -15.36
N THR A 133 -16.32 -13.33 -15.49
CA THR A 133 -17.00 -12.11 -15.94
C THR A 133 -16.82 -10.95 -14.95
N THR A 134 -16.86 -11.23 -13.65
CA THR A 134 -16.60 -10.24 -12.61
C THR A 134 -15.14 -9.81 -12.61
N HIS A 135 -14.24 -10.77 -12.85
CA HIS A 135 -12.81 -10.49 -12.99
C HIS A 135 -12.53 -9.55 -14.16
N ASP A 136 -13.08 -9.85 -15.35
CA ASP A 136 -12.87 -9.04 -16.55
C ASP A 136 -13.38 -7.60 -16.37
N GLU A 137 -14.53 -7.43 -15.71
CA GLU A 137 -15.08 -6.11 -15.42
C GLU A 137 -14.23 -5.35 -14.38
N ALA A 138 -13.75 -6.03 -13.32
CA ALA A 138 -12.87 -5.44 -12.31
C ALA A 138 -11.50 -5.05 -12.91
N ALA A 139 -10.94 -5.89 -13.76
CA ALA A 139 -9.71 -5.61 -14.50
C ALA A 139 -9.91 -4.46 -15.51
N GLY A 140 -11.05 -4.43 -16.20
CA GLY A 140 -11.43 -3.32 -17.07
C GLY A 140 -11.53 -2.00 -16.31
N PHE A 141 -12.13 -1.99 -15.12
CA PHE A 141 -12.13 -0.82 -14.23
C PHE A 141 -10.71 -0.40 -13.84
N ALA A 142 -9.90 -1.34 -13.37
CA ALA A 142 -8.52 -1.06 -12.93
C ALA A 142 -7.66 -0.48 -14.07
N SER A 143 -7.88 -0.93 -15.32
CA SER A 143 -7.18 -0.45 -16.52
C SER A 143 -7.51 1.01 -16.88
N LEU A 144 -8.61 1.55 -16.40
CA LEU A 144 -8.88 2.99 -16.51
C LEU A 144 -7.88 3.82 -15.69
N LEU A 145 -7.32 3.24 -14.64
CA LEU A 145 -6.49 3.92 -13.66
C LEU A 145 -5.00 3.58 -13.78
N SER A 146 -4.66 2.33 -14.11
CA SER A 146 -3.28 1.83 -14.10
C SER A 146 -2.93 1.09 -15.39
N ASP A 147 -1.64 1.17 -15.77
CA ASP A 147 -1.08 0.43 -16.90
C ASP A 147 -0.56 -0.97 -16.49
N SER A 148 -0.62 -1.29 -15.19
CA SER A 148 -0.06 -2.53 -14.61
C SER A 148 -1.10 -3.30 -13.81
N ILE A 149 -1.82 -4.21 -14.45
CA ILE A 149 -2.86 -5.05 -13.85
C ILE A 149 -2.37 -6.49 -13.78
N TYR A 150 -2.55 -7.12 -12.62
CA TYR A 150 -2.10 -8.48 -12.36
C TYR A 150 -3.18 -9.28 -11.65
N ASP A 151 -3.24 -10.58 -11.92
CA ASP A 151 -4.06 -11.52 -11.16
C ASP A 151 -3.33 -11.93 -9.89
N ALA A 152 -4.03 -11.93 -8.78
CA ALA A 152 -3.46 -12.37 -7.51
C ALA A 152 -4.55 -12.84 -6.54
N ASP A 153 -4.53 -14.11 -6.19
CA ASP A 153 -5.33 -14.64 -5.10
C ASP A 153 -4.88 -14.12 -3.72
N ALA A 154 -5.59 -14.50 -2.68
CA ALA A 154 -5.30 -14.06 -1.31
C ALA A 154 -3.89 -14.46 -0.83
N GLU A 155 -3.35 -15.60 -1.29
CA GLU A 155 -2.00 -16.05 -0.91
C GLU A 155 -0.94 -15.17 -1.57
N VAL A 156 -1.05 -14.94 -2.87
CA VAL A 156 -0.15 -14.08 -3.63
C VAL A 156 -0.21 -12.65 -3.09
N ARG A 157 -1.40 -12.09 -2.83
CA ARG A 157 -1.51 -10.74 -2.26
C ARG A 157 -0.84 -10.60 -0.88
N ARG A 158 -0.94 -11.62 0.00
CA ARG A 158 -0.24 -11.61 1.29
C ARG A 158 1.28 -11.54 1.11
N HIS A 159 1.84 -12.27 0.15
CA HIS A 159 3.28 -12.19 -0.15
C HIS A 159 3.68 -10.83 -0.71
N ILE A 160 2.88 -10.26 -1.62
CA ILE A 160 3.09 -8.92 -2.16
C ILE A 160 3.03 -7.87 -1.04
N HIS A 161 2.03 -7.94 -0.18
CA HIS A 161 1.89 -7.01 0.95
C HIS A 161 3.10 -7.10 1.90
N LEU A 162 3.53 -8.32 2.25
CA LEU A 162 4.73 -8.54 3.06
C LEU A 162 6.00 -7.98 2.40
N ALA A 163 6.16 -8.18 1.09
CA ALA A 163 7.26 -7.58 0.34
C ALA A 163 7.23 -6.04 0.42
N GLY A 164 6.03 -5.43 0.35
CA GLY A 164 5.82 -4.00 0.52
C GLY A 164 6.21 -3.49 1.91
N VAL A 165 5.97 -4.27 2.97
CA VAL A 165 6.43 -3.93 4.33
C VAL A 165 7.95 -3.81 4.36
N PHE A 166 8.68 -4.75 3.77
CA PHE A 166 10.15 -4.68 3.68
C PHE A 166 10.62 -3.51 2.81
N ALA A 167 10.03 -3.34 1.63
CA ALA A 167 10.47 -2.34 0.66
C ALA A 167 10.13 -0.90 1.07
N SER A 168 9.08 -0.69 1.84
CA SER A 168 8.58 0.62 2.22
C SER A 168 8.62 0.88 3.73
N ASN A 169 7.83 0.14 4.53
CA ASN A 169 7.67 0.47 5.94
C ASN A 169 8.98 0.30 6.73
N PHE A 170 9.68 -0.81 6.53
CA PHE A 170 10.97 -1.03 7.20
C PHE A 170 12.05 -0.10 6.66
N SER A 171 12.08 0.16 5.36
CA SER A 171 13.02 1.13 4.78
C SER A 171 12.81 2.51 5.38
N ASN A 172 11.57 3.00 5.51
CA ASN A 172 11.29 4.28 6.14
C ASN A 172 11.70 4.29 7.63
N HIS A 173 11.51 3.18 8.35
CA HIS A 173 11.98 3.07 9.73
C HIS A 173 13.50 3.14 9.82
N MET A 174 14.24 2.53 8.87
CA MET A 174 15.71 2.66 8.81
C MET A 174 16.14 4.12 8.59
N TYR A 175 15.38 4.91 7.82
CA TYR A 175 15.64 6.34 7.67
C TYR A 175 15.44 7.09 9.00
N ALA A 176 14.42 6.75 9.76
CA ALA A 176 14.20 7.32 11.09
C ALA A 176 15.34 6.96 12.07
N CYS A 177 15.82 5.71 12.06
CA CYS A 177 17.00 5.30 12.84
C CYS A 177 18.25 6.09 12.45
N ALA A 178 18.48 6.26 11.14
CA ALA A 178 19.61 7.04 10.65
C ALA A 178 19.51 8.51 11.07
N THR A 179 18.31 9.11 11.04
CA THR A 179 18.07 10.47 11.53
C THR A 179 18.43 10.59 13.01
N ALA A 180 17.96 9.66 13.85
CA ALA A 180 18.26 9.67 15.29
C ALA A 180 19.78 9.56 15.59
N ILE A 181 20.54 8.87 14.74
CA ILE A 181 22.00 8.82 14.85
C ILE A 181 22.64 10.17 14.47
N LEU A 182 22.16 10.82 13.40
CA LEU A 182 22.64 12.12 12.96
C LEU A 182 22.34 13.23 13.98
N ASP A 183 21.18 13.17 14.62
CA ASP A 183 20.77 14.12 15.66
C ASP A 183 21.78 14.17 16.83
N ARG A 184 22.44 13.04 17.15
CA ARG A 184 23.48 12.96 18.21
C ARG A 184 24.70 13.83 17.91
N VAL A 185 24.91 14.17 16.64
CA VAL A 185 26.05 15.01 16.17
C VAL A 185 25.58 16.30 15.50
N GLY A 186 24.30 16.65 15.62
CA GLY A 186 23.75 17.91 15.14
C GLY A 186 23.63 18.02 13.62
N LEU A 187 23.54 16.90 12.89
CA LEU A 187 23.40 16.89 11.43
C LEU A 187 21.94 16.64 11.00
N PRO A 188 21.42 17.38 10.01
CA PRO A 188 20.04 17.23 9.54
C PRO A 188 19.87 15.99 8.64
N PHE A 189 18.63 15.50 8.54
CA PHE A 189 18.23 14.40 7.64
C PHE A 189 18.69 14.59 6.19
N SER A 190 18.71 15.82 5.70
CA SER A 190 19.17 16.15 4.33
C SER A 190 20.58 15.67 4.03
N THR A 191 21.41 15.44 5.06
CA THR A 191 22.78 14.90 4.92
C THR A 191 22.80 13.50 4.30
N ILE A 192 21.80 12.66 4.61
CA ILE A 192 21.72 11.28 4.10
C ILE A 192 20.75 11.12 2.92
N ALA A 193 19.96 12.12 2.59
CA ALA A 193 18.99 12.03 1.50
C ALA A 193 19.61 11.60 0.16
N PRO A 194 20.80 12.08 -0.26
CA PRO A 194 21.44 11.62 -1.49
C PRO A 194 21.79 10.12 -1.49
N VAL A 195 22.22 9.58 -0.34
CA VAL A 195 22.55 8.14 -0.18
C VAL A 195 21.30 7.29 -0.28
N ILE A 196 20.18 7.74 0.27
CA ILE A 196 18.88 7.06 0.17
C ILE A 196 18.45 6.95 -1.30
N GLY A 197 18.49 8.08 -2.02
CA GLY A 197 18.13 8.12 -3.44
C GLY A 197 19.00 7.21 -4.30
N GLU A 198 20.32 7.26 -4.10
CA GLU A 198 21.28 6.43 -4.83
C GLU A 198 21.09 4.94 -4.55
N THR A 199 20.79 4.56 -3.29
CA THR A 199 20.55 3.16 -2.92
C THR A 199 19.32 2.61 -3.61
N ALA A 200 18.23 3.36 -3.64
CA ALA A 200 17.01 2.98 -4.33
C ALA A 200 17.23 2.89 -5.86
N ALA A 201 17.90 3.89 -6.45
CA ALA A 201 18.19 3.92 -7.89
C ALA A 201 19.03 2.71 -8.33
N LYS A 202 20.08 2.37 -7.58
CA LYS A 202 20.91 1.17 -7.86
C LYS A 202 20.11 -0.12 -7.76
N ALA A 203 19.28 -0.27 -6.73
CA ALA A 203 18.49 -1.47 -6.54
C ALA A 203 17.50 -1.68 -7.71
N ILE A 204 16.84 -0.61 -8.14
CA ILE A 204 15.91 -0.63 -9.29
C ILE A 204 16.65 -0.93 -10.59
N ALA A 205 17.76 -0.23 -10.86
CA ALA A 205 18.52 -0.39 -12.10
C ALA A 205 19.16 -1.77 -12.25
N SER A 206 19.55 -2.40 -11.13
CA SER A 206 20.18 -3.73 -11.15
C SER A 206 19.21 -4.88 -11.41
N GLY A 207 17.93 -4.71 -11.09
CA GLY A 207 16.94 -5.80 -11.05
C GLY A 207 17.22 -6.90 -10.00
N ASP A 208 18.40 -6.89 -9.37
CA ASP A 208 18.77 -7.77 -8.24
C ASP A 208 19.46 -6.95 -7.14
N PRO A 209 18.70 -6.49 -6.12
CA PRO A 209 19.25 -5.71 -5.02
C PRO A 209 20.42 -6.37 -4.28
N LYS A 210 20.48 -7.72 -4.29
CA LYS A 210 21.58 -8.46 -3.64
C LYS A 210 22.92 -8.26 -4.36
N SER A 211 22.90 -8.05 -5.68
CA SER A 211 24.12 -7.85 -6.48
C SER A 211 24.82 -6.52 -6.20
N VAL A 212 24.05 -5.51 -5.77
CA VAL A 212 24.53 -4.16 -5.50
C VAL A 212 24.70 -3.87 -4.00
N GLN A 213 24.54 -4.89 -3.14
CA GLN A 213 24.71 -4.74 -1.69
C GLN A 213 26.15 -4.35 -1.34
N THR A 214 26.31 -3.29 -0.54
CA THR A 214 27.58 -2.77 -0.07
C THR A 214 27.62 -2.72 1.46
N GLY A 215 28.75 -2.31 2.03
CA GLY A 215 28.89 -2.06 3.47
C GLY A 215 29.75 -3.09 4.21
N PRO A 216 29.98 -2.90 5.51
CA PRO A 216 30.86 -3.76 6.32
C PRO A 216 30.30 -5.17 6.47
N ALA A 217 29.00 -5.34 6.58
CA ALA A 217 28.37 -6.65 6.74
C ALA A 217 28.66 -7.55 5.54
N VAL A 218 28.49 -7.09 4.30
CA VAL A 218 28.75 -7.90 3.11
C VAL A 218 30.25 -8.24 2.92
N ARG A 219 31.16 -7.45 3.50
CA ARG A 219 32.60 -7.71 3.46
C ARG A 219 33.09 -8.61 4.60
N GLY A 220 32.26 -8.89 5.61
CA GLY A 220 32.66 -9.60 6.83
C GLY A 220 33.58 -8.75 7.72
N ASP A 221 33.46 -7.43 7.67
CA ASP A 221 34.31 -6.50 8.44
C ASP A 221 33.82 -6.43 9.90
N VAL A 222 34.29 -7.36 10.71
CA VAL A 222 33.94 -7.50 12.12
C VAL A 222 34.38 -6.27 12.91
N ALA A 223 35.60 -5.73 12.66
CA ALA A 223 36.12 -4.60 13.42
C ALA A 223 35.28 -3.33 13.24
N THR A 224 34.79 -3.06 12.03
CA THR A 224 33.87 -1.92 11.78
C THR A 224 32.54 -2.17 12.44
N ARG A 225 31.99 -3.38 12.41
CA ARG A 225 30.72 -3.73 13.07
C ARG A 225 30.80 -3.53 14.59
N GLU A 226 31.90 -3.94 15.23
CA GLU A 226 32.14 -3.75 16.67
C GLU A 226 32.21 -2.27 17.05
N ARG A 227 32.86 -1.44 16.24
CA ARG A 227 32.87 0.03 16.45
C ARG A 227 31.47 0.62 16.36
N HIS A 228 30.65 0.18 15.42
CA HIS A 228 29.26 0.65 15.28
C HIS A 228 28.41 0.25 16.48
N THR A 229 28.50 -1.01 16.94
CA THR A 229 27.75 -1.46 18.12
C THR A 229 28.20 -0.77 19.40
N THR A 230 29.52 -0.51 19.54
CA THR A 230 30.06 0.31 20.65
C THR A 230 29.49 1.73 20.62
N LEU A 231 29.39 2.35 19.43
CA LEU A 231 28.83 3.69 19.27
C LEU A 231 27.34 3.77 19.59
N LEU A 232 26.59 2.70 19.26
CA LEU A 232 25.17 2.59 19.58
C LEU A 232 24.94 2.31 21.08
N GLY A 233 25.83 1.53 21.72
CA GLY A 233 25.72 1.16 23.13
C GLY A 233 24.46 0.33 23.40
N ASP A 234 23.75 0.69 24.47
CA ASP A 234 22.51 0.01 24.91
C ASP A 234 21.24 0.48 24.15
N ASP A 235 21.40 1.23 23.06
CA ASP A 235 20.28 1.67 22.24
C ASP A 235 19.59 0.45 21.58
N PRO A 236 18.25 0.36 21.58
CA PRO A 236 17.50 -0.71 20.89
C PRO A 236 17.87 -0.89 19.42
N MET A 237 18.39 0.13 18.75
CA MET A 237 18.89 0.04 17.37
C MET A 237 20.08 -0.92 17.24
N THR A 238 20.79 -1.23 18.31
CA THR A 238 21.92 -2.19 18.31
C THR A 238 21.44 -3.59 17.92
N GLU A 239 20.29 -4.01 18.42
CA GLU A 239 19.72 -5.31 18.05
C GLU A 239 19.32 -5.33 16.57
N ILE A 240 18.65 -4.29 16.07
CA ILE A 240 18.27 -4.14 14.66
C ILE A 240 19.52 -4.19 13.77
N TYR A 241 20.56 -3.43 14.13
CA TYR A 241 21.83 -3.38 13.40
C TYR A 241 22.47 -4.77 13.29
N ASN A 242 22.55 -5.51 14.39
CA ASN A 242 23.14 -6.84 14.41
C ASN A 242 22.31 -7.83 13.57
N LYS A 243 20.99 -7.90 13.76
CA LYS A 243 20.10 -8.81 13.01
C LYS A 243 20.18 -8.58 11.50
N ILE A 244 20.15 -7.33 11.04
CA ILE A 244 20.25 -7.02 9.61
C ILE A 244 21.66 -7.32 9.09
N SER A 245 22.72 -7.00 9.83
CA SER A 245 24.10 -7.28 9.43
C SER A 245 24.36 -8.78 9.29
N ASP A 246 23.85 -9.59 10.22
CA ASP A 246 23.98 -11.04 10.17
C ASP A 246 23.18 -11.64 9.00
N ASN A 247 21.98 -11.15 8.75
CA ASN A 247 21.17 -11.59 7.60
C ASN A 247 21.85 -11.28 6.27
N ILE A 248 22.44 -10.08 6.11
CA ILE A 248 23.21 -9.68 4.93
C ILE A 248 24.37 -10.65 4.71
N TRP A 249 25.13 -10.96 5.76
CA TRP A 249 26.26 -11.87 5.68
C TRP A 249 25.83 -13.29 5.29
N GLN A 250 24.81 -13.84 5.94
CA GLN A 250 24.25 -15.17 5.64
C GLN A 250 23.77 -15.27 4.20
N THR A 251 23.08 -14.25 3.70
CA THR A 251 22.61 -14.20 2.31
C THR A 251 23.75 -14.22 1.30
N LYS A 252 24.92 -13.66 1.64
CA LYS A 252 26.11 -13.70 0.79
C LYS A 252 26.75 -15.09 0.76
N ILE A 253 26.92 -15.74 1.93
CA ILE A 253 27.59 -17.04 1.99
C ILE A 253 26.75 -18.17 1.38
N SER A 254 25.43 -18.11 1.45
CA SER A 254 24.53 -19.09 0.84
C SER A 254 24.59 -19.14 -0.70
N LYS A 255 25.25 -18.16 -1.34
CA LYS A 255 25.48 -18.10 -2.80
C LYS A 255 26.85 -18.66 -3.24
N ARG A 256 27.68 -19.14 -2.30
CA ARG A 256 28.95 -19.81 -2.57
C ARG A 256 28.82 -21.31 -2.43
#